data_4e01f4aabb0d0771fe28ca04194c6226
#
_entry.id   4e01f4aabb0d0771fe28ca04194c6226
#
_cell.length_a   1.000
_cell.length_b   1.000
_cell.length_c   1.000
_cell.angle_alpha   90.00
_cell.angle_beta   90.00
_cell.angle_gamma   90.00
#
_symmetry.space_group_name_H-M   'P 1'
#
loop_
_entity.id
_entity.type
_entity.pdbx_description
1 polymer ?
#
loop_
_entity_poly.entity_id
_entity_poly.type
_entity_poly.pdbx_seq_one_letter_code
_entity_poly.pdbx_strand_id
1 'polypeptide(L)'
;YKRQGVALVLGDASFSEVSSAPALGITTPFYFGMPKFDVVAIFSLIIVMIITMVETTGDVFATGEIVKKRIRRDDVVRAIRADGLSTLVGGVMNSFPYTCFAQNVGLVRLTSVKSRWVAVAAAGFMMVLGILPKAGAVVAAIPSPVLGGASLALFANVAWVGLQTIAKADLSDGRNSVIVTSALGLAMLCLLYTSDAADER
;
A
#
# COMPACT_ATOMS: atom_id res chain seq x y z
N TYR A 1 6.17 -19.31 8.84
CA TYR A 1 7.49 -19.96 9.06
C TYR A 1 7.58 -21.37 8.45
N LYS A 2 6.57 -22.27 8.64
CA LYS A 2 6.65 -23.64 8.10
C LYS A 2 6.61 -23.71 6.56
N ARG A 3 5.88 -22.80 5.88
CA ARG A 3 5.77 -22.78 4.41
C ARG A 3 7.02 -22.23 3.73
N GLN A 4 7.72 -21.29 4.34
CA GLN A 4 9.02 -20.81 3.86
C GLN A 4 10.11 -21.88 3.92
N GLY A 5 10.10 -22.68 4.99
CA GLY A 5 11.01 -23.83 5.11
C GLY A 5 10.76 -24.90 4.04
N VAL A 6 9.48 -25.14 3.68
CA VAL A 6 9.12 -26.08 2.61
C VAL A 6 9.57 -25.58 1.23
N ALA A 7 9.39 -24.30 0.92
CA ALA A 7 9.84 -23.71 -0.35
C ALA A 7 11.39 -23.75 -0.49
N LEU A 8 12.11 -23.59 0.61
CA LEU A 8 13.57 -23.73 0.64
C LEU A 8 14.01 -25.19 0.36
N VAL A 9 13.30 -26.17 0.92
CA VAL A 9 13.57 -27.60 0.73
C VAL A 9 13.23 -28.06 -0.69
N LEU A 10 12.20 -27.47 -1.30
CA LEU A 10 11.78 -27.79 -2.68
C LEU A 10 12.66 -27.10 -3.75
N GLY A 11 13.60 -26.23 -3.36
CA GLY A 11 14.50 -25.55 -4.30
C GLY A 11 13.89 -24.39 -5.08
N ASP A 12 12.66 -23.96 -4.73
CA ASP A 12 11.96 -22.85 -5.39
C ASP A 12 12.51 -21.46 -5.00
N ALA A 13 13.36 -21.39 -3.97
CA ALA A 13 13.99 -20.15 -3.54
C ALA A 13 15.44 -20.08 -4.04
N SER A 14 15.72 -19.17 -4.96
CA SER A 14 17.08 -18.92 -5.46
C SER A 14 17.71 -17.73 -4.74
N PHE A 15 18.77 -17.99 -3.97
CA PHE A 15 19.55 -16.95 -3.29
C PHE A 15 20.82 -16.54 -4.06
N SER A 16 20.96 -16.96 -5.32
CA SER A 16 22.14 -16.64 -6.15
C SER A 16 22.31 -15.12 -6.33
N GLU A 17 21.23 -14.38 -6.47
CA GLU A 17 21.25 -12.92 -6.62
C GLU A 17 21.61 -12.19 -5.32
N VAL A 18 21.36 -12.81 -4.17
CA VAL A 18 21.71 -12.20 -2.87
C VAL A 18 23.23 -12.13 -2.68
N SER A 19 23.96 -13.11 -3.20
CA SER A 19 25.42 -13.15 -3.11
C SER A 19 26.09 -12.10 -4.00
N SER A 20 25.48 -11.78 -5.15
CA SER A 20 25.98 -10.80 -6.13
C SER A 20 25.55 -9.37 -5.83
N ALA A 21 24.51 -9.18 -5.00
CA ALA A 21 24.01 -7.84 -4.66
C ALA A 21 25.06 -7.06 -3.83
N PRO A 22 25.26 -5.75 -4.09
CA PRO A 22 26.15 -4.91 -3.32
C PRO A 22 25.66 -4.81 -1.86
N ALA A 23 26.61 -4.69 -0.92
CA ALA A 23 26.26 -4.58 0.50
C ALA A 23 25.56 -3.24 0.82
N LEU A 24 25.97 -2.17 0.15
CA LEU A 24 25.41 -0.83 0.28
C LEU A 24 25.06 -0.29 -1.11
N GLY A 25 23.94 0.40 -1.22
CA GLY A 25 23.51 1.04 -2.44
C GLY A 25 22.62 2.23 -2.14
N ILE A 26 22.76 3.28 -2.93
CA ILE A 26 21.91 4.46 -2.88
C ILE A 26 21.31 4.62 -4.26
N THR A 27 19.99 4.75 -4.32
CA THR A 27 19.29 5.03 -5.55
C THR A 27 19.60 6.46 -5.97
N THR A 28 20.15 6.63 -7.18
CA THR A 28 20.41 7.96 -7.73
C THR A 28 19.11 8.59 -8.22
N PRO A 29 18.85 9.87 -7.95
CA PRO A 29 17.71 10.57 -8.51
C PRO A 29 17.70 10.47 -10.04
N PHE A 30 16.51 10.33 -10.62
CA PHE A 30 16.31 10.24 -12.08
C PHE A 30 17.10 9.12 -12.76
N TYR A 31 17.27 7.98 -12.09
CA TYR A 31 18.02 6.83 -12.62
C TYR A 31 17.53 6.37 -14.00
N PHE A 32 16.23 6.42 -14.27
CA PHE A 32 15.63 6.06 -15.57
C PHE A 32 15.66 7.20 -16.60
N GLY A 33 16.31 8.31 -16.28
CA GLY A 33 16.39 9.48 -17.12
C GLY A 33 15.45 10.60 -16.70
N MET A 34 15.49 11.71 -17.44
CA MET A 34 14.65 12.89 -17.12
C MET A 34 13.17 12.57 -17.37
N PRO A 35 12.28 13.15 -16.55
CA PRO A 35 10.84 12.93 -16.66
C PRO A 35 10.34 13.30 -18.06
N LYS A 36 9.57 12.40 -18.67
CA LYS A 36 8.81 12.67 -19.89
C LYS A 36 7.39 13.03 -19.48
N PHE A 37 6.92 14.16 -19.97
CA PHE A 37 5.57 14.63 -19.66
C PHE A 37 4.60 14.13 -20.73
N ASP A 38 3.70 13.24 -20.35
CA ASP A 38 2.58 12.78 -21.16
C ASP A 38 1.29 13.28 -20.54
N VAL A 39 0.48 13.98 -21.33
CA VAL A 39 -0.74 14.64 -20.87
C VAL A 39 -1.77 13.61 -20.37
N VAL A 40 -1.91 12.48 -21.07
CA VAL A 40 -2.86 11.42 -20.70
C VAL A 40 -2.45 10.77 -19.39
N ALA A 41 -1.16 10.45 -19.25
CA ALA A 41 -0.62 9.87 -18.02
C ALA A 41 -0.79 10.84 -16.82
N ILE A 42 -0.55 12.14 -17.03
CA ILE A 42 -0.73 13.15 -15.97
C ILE A 42 -2.19 13.20 -15.50
N PHE A 43 -3.15 13.29 -16.42
CA PHE A 43 -4.57 13.31 -16.03
C PHE A 43 -5.00 12.03 -15.34
N SER A 44 -4.56 10.86 -15.82
CA SER A 44 -4.83 9.57 -15.19
C SER A 44 -4.27 9.53 -13.76
N LEU A 45 -3.04 9.97 -13.54
CA LEU A 45 -2.43 10.03 -12.22
C LEU A 45 -3.13 11.04 -11.29
N ILE A 46 -3.58 12.18 -11.80
CA ILE A 46 -4.36 13.14 -10.99
C ILE A 46 -5.65 12.49 -10.48
N ILE A 47 -6.37 11.74 -11.32
CA ILE A 47 -7.58 11.04 -10.90
C ILE A 47 -7.26 10.01 -9.81
N VAL A 48 -6.21 9.20 -10.01
CA VAL A 48 -5.76 8.24 -9.00
C VAL A 48 -5.40 8.94 -7.69
N MET A 49 -4.68 10.05 -7.75
CA MET A 49 -4.30 10.80 -6.54
C MET A 49 -5.49 11.41 -5.81
N ILE A 50 -6.56 11.80 -6.51
CA ILE A 50 -7.81 12.24 -5.87
C ILE A 50 -8.46 11.07 -5.10
N ILE A 51 -8.45 9.88 -5.67
CA ILE A 51 -8.97 8.67 -5.01
C ILE A 51 -8.15 8.35 -3.76
N THR A 52 -6.82 8.38 -3.85
CA THR A 52 -5.95 8.13 -2.69
C THR A 52 -6.12 9.18 -1.59
N MET A 53 -6.41 10.44 -1.93
CA MET A 53 -6.73 11.48 -0.94
C MET A 53 -7.99 11.15 -0.13
N VAL A 54 -9.00 10.56 -0.78
CA VAL A 54 -10.23 10.11 -0.10
C VAL A 54 -9.92 8.94 0.82
N GLU A 55 -9.12 7.97 0.35
CA GLU A 55 -8.65 6.82 1.14
C GLU A 55 -7.87 7.27 2.37
N THR A 56 -6.84 8.10 2.20
CA THR A 56 -6.06 8.68 3.31
C THR A 56 -6.95 9.40 4.32
N THR A 57 -7.97 10.12 3.85
CA THR A 57 -8.92 10.79 4.73
C THR A 57 -9.67 9.78 5.59
N GLY A 58 -10.15 8.68 5.01
CA GLY A 58 -10.79 7.58 5.72
C GLY A 58 -9.90 6.96 6.78
N ASP A 59 -8.64 6.68 6.44
CA ASP A 59 -7.65 6.09 7.35
C ASP A 59 -7.32 7.00 8.53
N VAL A 60 -7.22 8.30 8.30
CA VAL A 60 -6.99 9.31 9.35
C VAL A 60 -8.15 9.31 10.34
N PHE A 61 -9.40 9.28 9.87
CA PHE A 61 -10.57 9.22 10.74
C PHE A 61 -10.64 7.89 11.49
N ALA A 62 -10.41 6.76 10.82
CA ALA A 62 -10.39 5.44 11.46
C ALA A 62 -9.32 5.33 12.54
N THR A 63 -8.12 5.84 12.27
CA THR A 63 -7.04 5.92 13.25
C THR A 63 -7.42 6.82 14.42
N GLY A 64 -8.03 7.98 14.15
CA GLY A 64 -8.52 8.90 15.18
C GLY A 64 -9.49 8.25 16.14
N GLU A 65 -10.42 7.42 15.62
CA GLU A 65 -11.36 6.65 16.42
C GLU A 65 -10.65 5.66 17.35
N ILE A 66 -9.66 4.93 16.84
CA ILE A 66 -8.90 3.93 17.61
C ILE A 66 -8.07 4.59 18.72
N VAL A 67 -7.40 5.70 18.42
CA VAL A 67 -6.58 6.42 19.40
C VAL A 67 -7.38 7.37 20.28
N LYS A 68 -8.71 7.44 20.06
CA LYS A 68 -9.64 8.32 20.80
C LYS A 68 -9.27 9.80 20.68
N LYS A 69 -8.76 10.22 19.55
CA LYS A 69 -8.43 11.61 19.24
C LYS A 69 -9.46 12.18 18.25
N ARG A 70 -10.07 13.33 18.61
CA ARG A 70 -10.91 14.05 17.67
C ARG A 70 -10.06 14.61 16.51
N ILE A 71 -10.30 14.13 15.31
CA ILE A 71 -9.62 14.59 14.10
C ILE A 71 -10.20 15.92 13.66
N ARG A 72 -9.33 16.88 13.42
CA ARG A 72 -9.65 18.20 12.90
C ARG A 72 -9.27 18.29 11.42
N ARG A 73 -9.84 19.28 10.74
CA ARG A 73 -9.50 19.56 9.34
C ARG A 73 -7.99 19.67 9.11
N ASP A 74 -7.28 20.33 10.03
CA ASP A 74 -5.83 20.52 9.91
C ASP A 74 -5.05 19.21 10.00
N ASP A 75 -5.53 18.22 10.77
CA ASP A 75 -4.90 16.90 10.87
C ASP A 75 -4.99 16.18 9.50
N VAL A 76 -6.17 16.24 8.84
CA VAL A 76 -6.37 15.66 7.51
C VAL A 76 -5.50 16.37 6.46
N VAL A 77 -5.47 17.70 6.47
CA VAL A 77 -4.65 18.49 5.54
C VAL A 77 -3.17 18.16 5.68
N ARG A 78 -2.68 17.98 6.92
CA ARG A 78 -1.28 17.58 7.17
C ARG A 78 -0.99 16.18 6.65
N ALA A 79 -1.91 15.23 6.81
CA ALA A 79 -1.76 13.87 6.30
C ALA A 79 -1.67 13.86 4.75
N ILE A 80 -2.60 14.54 4.08
CA ILE A 80 -2.62 14.63 2.61
C ILE A 80 -1.37 15.34 2.08
N ARG A 81 -0.91 16.40 2.75
CA ARG A 81 0.36 17.07 2.38
C ARG A 81 1.57 16.16 2.55
N ALA A 82 1.60 15.33 3.60
CA ALA A 82 2.66 14.35 3.80
C ALA A 82 2.66 13.30 2.69
N ASP A 83 1.49 12.78 2.31
CA ASP A 83 1.34 11.85 1.18
C ASP A 83 1.80 12.46 -0.15
N GLY A 84 1.37 13.69 -0.45
CA GLY A 84 1.79 14.39 -1.65
C GLY A 84 3.29 14.66 -1.70
N LEU A 85 3.88 15.06 -0.56
CA LEU A 85 5.32 15.29 -0.46
C LEU A 85 6.12 13.98 -0.61
N SER A 86 5.66 12.89 0.03
CA SER A 86 6.31 11.58 -0.10
C SER A 86 6.26 11.05 -1.53
N THR A 87 5.13 11.24 -2.22
CA THR A 87 4.96 10.87 -3.63
C THR A 87 5.87 11.69 -4.54
N LEU A 88 6.02 13.01 -4.29
CA LEU A 88 6.93 13.87 -5.04
C LEU A 88 8.39 13.41 -4.88
N VAL A 89 8.82 13.18 -3.64
CA VAL A 89 10.17 12.68 -3.35
C VAL A 89 10.36 11.29 -3.95
N GLY A 90 9.36 10.41 -3.83
CA GLY A 90 9.37 9.09 -4.44
C GLY A 90 9.54 9.14 -5.95
N GLY A 91 8.83 10.04 -6.64
CA GLY A 91 8.98 10.24 -8.10
C GLY A 91 10.41 10.63 -8.50
N VAL A 92 11.04 11.53 -7.75
CA VAL A 92 12.44 11.90 -7.96
C VAL A 92 13.38 10.73 -7.72
N MET A 93 13.08 9.89 -6.72
CA MET A 93 13.87 8.71 -6.34
C MET A 93 13.47 7.44 -7.12
N ASN A 94 12.76 7.58 -8.24
CA ASN A 94 12.33 6.49 -9.14
C ASN A 94 11.39 5.46 -8.47
N SER A 95 10.54 5.92 -7.58
CA SER A 95 9.56 5.09 -6.89
C SER A 95 8.14 5.39 -7.37
N PHE A 96 7.20 4.56 -6.94
CA PHE A 96 5.78 4.72 -7.24
C PHE A 96 5.12 5.74 -6.30
N PRO A 97 3.93 6.24 -6.64
CA PRO A 97 3.12 7.03 -5.72
C PRO A 97 2.86 6.29 -4.41
N TYR A 98 2.89 7.01 -3.30
CA TYR A 98 2.63 6.47 -1.98
C TYR A 98 1.24 6.88 -1.49
N THR A 99 0.65 6.03 -0.66
CA THR A 99 -0.57 6.30 0.10
C THR A 99 -0.44 5.75 1.50
N CYS A 100 -1.33 6.15 2.40
CA CYS A 100 -1.44 5.55 3.72
C CYS A 100 -1.77 4.07 3.59
N PHE A 101 -1.15 3.25 4.44
CA PHE A 101 -1.34 1.81 4.41
C PHE A 101 -2.47 1.41 5.37
N ALA A 102 -3.68 1.25 4.83
CA ALA A 102 -4.91 0.97 5.60
C ALA A 102 -4.80 -0.23 6.54
N GLN A 103 -4.01 -1.25 6.17
CA GLN A 103 -3.77 -2.42 7.01
C GLN A 103 -3.12 -2.07 8.35
N ASN A 104 -2.31 -1.00 8.42
CA ASN A 104 -1.71 -0.53 9.66
C ASN A 104 -2.76 -0.02 10.65
N VAL A 105 -3.88 0.51 10.18
CA VAL A 105 -5.00 0.91 11.03
C VAL A 105 -5.55 -0.31 11.78
N GLY A 106 -5.72 -1.44 11.08
CA GLY A 106 -6.10 -2.72 11.69
C GLY A 106 -5.07 -3.22 12.68
N LEU A 107 -3.77 -3.08 12.37
CA LEU A 107 -2.67 -3.49 13.25
C LEU A 107 -2.65 -2.66 14.56
N VAL A 108 -2.84 -1.35 14.47
CA VAL A 108 -2.95 -0.48 15.66
C VAL A 108 -4.12 -0.89 16.56
N ARG A 109 -5.25 -1.28 15.96
CA ARG A 109 -6.40 -1.80 16.70
C ARG A 109 -6.09 -3.11 17.42
N LEU A 110 -5.44 -4.05 16.74
CA LEU A 110 -5.11 -5.37 17.27
C LEU A 110 -4.05 -5.31 18.38
N THR A 111 -2.99 -4.55 18.17
CA THR A 111 -1.88 -4.44 19.11
C THR A 111 -2.13 -3.46 20.25
N SER A 112 -3.10 -2.57 20.08
CA SER A 112 -3.40 -1.46 20.99
C SER A 112 -2.22 -0.50 21.21
N VAL A 113 -1.18 -0.57 20.37
CA VAL A 113 -0.02 0.32 20.43
C VAL A 113 -0.34 1.62 19.67
N LYS A 114 -0.58 2.69 20.43
CA LYS A 114 -1.07 3.98 19.92
C LYS A 114 0.02 5.05 19.82
N SER A 115 1.28 4.68 20.01
CA SER A 115 2.38 5.62 20.02
C SER A 115 2.80 5.99 18.58
N ARG A 116 2.85 7.30 18.30
CA ARG A 116 3.38 7.81 17.01
C ARG A 116 4.85 7.43 16.74
N TRP A 117 5.61 7.17 17.81
CA TRP A 117 7.02 6.78 17.70
C TRP A 117 7.23 5.42 17.03
N VAL A 118 6.21 4.56 17.04
CA VAL A 118 6.25 3.28 16.30
C VAL A 118 6.37 3.55 14.80
N ALA A 119 5.61 4.51 14.26
CA ALA A 119 5.72 4.89 12.85
C ALA A 119 7.08 5.49 12.53
N VAL A 120 7.65 6.31 13.42
CA VAL A 120 9.00 6.88 13.26
C VAL A 120 10.06 5.77 13.27
N ALA A 121 9.97 4.82 14.20
CA ALA A 121 10.87 3.67 14.24
C ALA A 121 10.76 2.81 12.98
N ALA A 122 9.54 2.53 12.53
CA ALA A 122 9.29 1.79 11.29
C ALA A 122 9.93 2.50 10.08
N ALA A 123 9.74 3.82 9.98
CA ALA A 123 10.39 4.62 8.92
C ALA A 123 11.93 4.52 8.98
N GLY A 124 12.51 4.56 10.19
CA GLY A 124 13.96 4.37 10.38
C GLY A 124 14.42 2.99 9.90
N PHE A 125 13.71 1.92 10.24
CA PHE A 125 14.01 0.58 9.74
C PHE A 125 13.89 0.48 8.23
N MET A 126 12.86 1.08 7.64
CA MET A 126 12.68 1.10 6.18
C MET A 126 13.81 1.85 5.47
N MET A 127 14.28 2.98 6.03
CA MET A 127 15.45 3.70 5.50
C MET A 127 16.71 2.85 5.53
N VAL A 128 16.99 2.16 6.64
CA VAL A 128 18.14 1.25 6.76
C VAL A 128 18.05 0.11 5.75
N LEU A 129 16.88 -0.50 5.61
CA LEU A 129 16.67 -1.56 4.62
C LEU A 129 16.81 -1.05 3.18
N GLY A 130 16.39 0.18 2.89
CA GLY A 130 16.55 0.82 1.58
C GLY A 130 18.01 1.07 1.17
N ILE A 131 18.91 1.25 2.15
CA ILE A 131 20.35 1.41 1.91
C ILE A 131 21.05 0.06 1.72
N LEU A 132 20.38 -1.05 2.06
CA LEU A 132 20.92 -2.40 1.99
C LEU A 132 20.31 -3.20 0.82
N PRO A 133 20.84 -3.12 -0.42
CA PRO A 133 20.29 -3.87 -1.57
C PRO A 133 20.24 -5.39 -1.33
N LYS A 134 21.14 -5.93 -0.54
CA LYS A 134 21.08 -7.34 -0.11
C LYS A 134 19.80 -7.69 0.61
N ALA A 135 19.26 -6.81 1.44
CA ALA A 135 17.98 -7.03 2.11
C ALA A 135 16.83 -7.08 1.10
N GLY A 136 16.85 -6.20 0.09
CA GLY A 136 15.90 -6.24 -1.03
C GLY A 136 16.00 -7.55 -1.82
N ALA A 137 17.20 -8.01 -2.13
CA ALA A 137 17.42 -9.27 -2.83
C ALA A 137 16.92 -10.48 -2.02
N VAL A 138 17.08 -10.48 -0.68
CA VAL A 138 16.50 -11.52 0.18
C VAL A 138 14.97 -11.54 0.12
N VAL A 139 14.34 -10.35 0.11
CA VAL A 139 12.89 -10.26 -0.04
C VAL A 139 12.44 -10.70 -1.43
N ALA A 140 13.18 -10.33 -2.47
CA ALA A 140 12.88 -10.75 -3.85
C ALA A 140 13.06 -12.26 -4.07
N ALA A 141 13.91 -12.91 -3.28
CA ALA A 141 14.10 -14.38 -3.31
C ALA A 141 12.94 -15.17 -2.68
N ILE A 142 11.95 -14.49 -2.07
CA ILE A 142 10.77 -15.16 -1.53
C ILE A 142 9.89 -15.66 -2.69
N PRO A 143 9.58 -16.98 -2.74
CA PRO A 143 8.78 -17.54 -3.84
C PRO A 143 7.40 -16.88 -3.95
N SER A 144 6.96 -16.64 -5.19
CA SER A 144 5.67 -16.01 -5.50
C SER A 144 4.45 -16.69 -4.86
N PRO A 145 4.39 -18.03 -4.70
CA PRO A 145 3.28 -18.67 -3.99
C PRO A 145 3.19 -18.30 -2.51
N VAL A 146 4.34 -18.04 -1.87
CA VAL A 146 4.39 -17.60 -0.45
C VAL A 146 3.90 -16.17 -0.33
N LEU A 147 4.37 -15.28 -1.22
CA LEU A 147 3.91 -13.90 -1.29
C LEU A 147 2.42 -13.81 -1.64
N GLY A 148 1.97 -14.61 -2.61
CA GLY A 148 0.56 -14.69 -2.99
C GLY A 148 -0.34 -15.11 -1.84
N GLY A 149 0.04 -16.14 -1.08
CA GLY A 149 -0.70 -16.59 0.09
C GLY A 149 -0.75 -15.55 1.23
N ALA A 150 0.35 -14.82 1.45
CA ALA A 150 0.40 -13.73 2.42
C ALA A 150 -0.47 -12.54 1.96
N SER A 151 -0.37 -12.18 0.68
CA SER A 151 -1.16 -11.11 0.07
C SER A 151 -2.66 -11.40 0.15
N LEU A 152 -3.07 -12.65 -0.12
CA LEU A 152 -4.48 -13.05 -0.02
C LEU A 152 -5.02 -12.80 1.39
N ALA A 153 -4.26 -13.15 2.44
CA ALA A 153 -4.66 -12.91 3.82
C ALA A 153 -4.77 -11.42 4.15
N LEU A 154 -3.84 -10.61 3.62
CA LEU A 154 -3.86 -9.15 3.81
C LEU A 154 -5.07 -8.53 3.09
N PHE A 155 -5.33 -8.90 1.83
CA PHE A 155 -6.49 -8.41 1.08
C PHE A 155 -7.81 -8.84 1.70
N ALA A 156 -7.91 -10.05 2.23
CA ALA A 156 -9.10 -10.49 2.95
C ALA A 156 -9.36 -9.61 4.19
N ASN A 157 -8.30 -9.20 4.90
CA ASN A 157 -8.43 -8.28 6.03
C ASN A 157 -8.88 -6.87 5.60
N VAL A 158 -8.37 -6.36 4.48
CA VAL A 158 -8.83 -5.08 3.90
C VAL A 158 -10.30 -5.16 3.50
N ALA A 159 -10.71 -6.24 2.81
CA ALA A 159 -12.11 -6.46 2.45
C ALA A 159 -13.02 -6.50 3.70
N TRP A 160 -12.57 -7.15 4.76
CA TRP A 160 -13.30 -7.18 6.03
C TRP A 160 -13.48 -5.79 6.64
N VAL A 161 -12.43 -4.96 6.66
CA VAL A 161 -12.51 -3.57 7.13
C VAL A 161 -13.47 -2.75 6.26
N GLY A 162 -13.44 -2.95 4.94
CA GLY A 162 -14.36 -2.33 3.99
C GLY A 162 -15.82 -2.69 4.31
N LEU A 163 -16.11 -3.97 4.53
CA LEU A 163 -17.45 -4.43 4.93
C LEU A 163 -17.91 -3.83 6.25
N GLN A 164 -17.02 -3.74 7.25
CA GLN A 164 -17.34 -3.08 8.53
C GLN A 164 -17.66 -1.59 8.35
N THR A 165 -16.99 -0.92 7.41
CA THR A 165 -17.23 0.49 7.12
C THR A 165 -18.57 0.68 6.43
N ILE A 166 -18.89 -0.17 5.45
CA ILE A 166 -20.20 -0.17 4.76
C ILE A 166 -21.33 -0.45 5.76
N ALA A 167 -21.14 -1.38 6.69
CA ALA A 167 -22.13 -1.72 7.72
C ALA A 167 -22.46 -0.56 8.68
N LYS A 168 -21.61 0.48 8.76
CA LYS A 168 -21.88 1.68 9.55
C LYS A 168 -22.73 2.71 8.78
N ALA A 169 -22.84 2.58 7.47
CA ALA A 169 -23.65 3.47 6.65
C ALA A 169 -25.14 3.09 6.78
N ASP A 170 -26.00 4.09 6.78
CA ASP A 170 -27.43 3.87 6.69
C ASP A 170 -27.81 3.42 5.26
N LEU A 171 -27.91 2.12 5.06
CA LEU A 171 -28.26 1.51 3.76
C LEU A 171 -29.77 1.56 3.48
N SER A 172 -30.59 2.03 4.40
CA SER A 172 -32.01 2.32 4.15
C SER A 172 -32.20 3.60 3.32
N ASP A 173 -31.21 4.52 3.34
CA ASP A 173 -31.16 5.63 2.42
C ASP A 173 -30.74 5.14 1.02
N GLY A 174 -31.66 5.36 0.05
CA GLY A 174 -31.45 4.96 -1.35
C GLY A 174 -30.18 5.54 -1.96
N ARG A 175 -29.71 6.72 -1.53
CA ARG A 175 -28.46 7.32 -1.99
C ARG A 175 -27.24 6.49 -1.58
N ASN A 176 -27.18 6.10 -0.33
CA ASN A 176 -26.07 5.30 0.19
C ASN A 176 -26.05 3.93 -0.47
N SER A 177 -27.22 3.31 -0.65
CA SER A 177 -27.37 2.04 -1.34
C SER A 177 -26.85 2.09 -2.78
N VAL A 178 -27.21 3.13 -3.55
CA VAL A 178 -26.71 3.33 -4.93
C VAL A 178 -25.21 3.56 -4.96
N ILE A 179 -24.63 4.35 -4.04
CA ILE A 179 -23.19 4.60 -3.98
C ILE A 179 -22.44 3.30 -3.73
N VAL A 180 -22.89 2.51 -2.73
CA VAL A 180 -22.23 1.24 -2.39
C VAL A 180 -22.32 0.24 -3.53
N THR A 181 -23.50 0.10 -4.13
CA THR A 181 -23.72 -0.83 -5.25
C THR A 181 -22.89 -0.46 -6.47
N SER A 182 -22.85 0.84 -6.82
CA SER A 182 -22.05 1.32 -7.95
C SER A 182 -20.54 1.14 -7.71
N ALA A 183 -20.06 1.43 -6.50
CA ALA A 183 -18.66 1.25 -6.15
C ALA A 183 -18.23 -0.22 -6.20
N LEU A 184 -19.05 -1.13 -5.67
CA LEU A 184 -18.81 -2.58 -5.75
C LEU A 184 -18.85 -3.07 -7.19
N GLY A 185 -19.83 -2.63 -7.98
CA GLY A 185 -19.93 -3.00 -9.40
C GLY A 185 -18.71 -2.56 -10.21
N LEU A 186 -18.23 -1.33 -10.02
CA LEU A 186 -17.01 -0.83 -10.67
C LEU A 186 -15.77 -1.59 -10.22
N ALA A 187 -15.64 -1.91 -8.93
CA ALA A 187 -14.52 -2.68 -8.42
C ALA A 187 -14.48 -4.10 -9.02
N MET A 188 -15.63 -4.76 -9.13
CA MET A 188 -15.75 -6.07 -9.75
C MET A 188 -15.43 -6.03 -11.25
N LEU A 189 -15.90 -5.00 -11.96
CA LEU A 189 -15.58 -4.80 -13.37
C LEU A 189 -14.07 -4.64 -13.59
N CYS A 190 -13.40 -3.84 -12.73
CA CYS A 190 -11.95 -3.67 -12.76
C CYS A 190 -11.20 -4.99 -12.55
N LEU A 191 -11.65 -5.82 -11.61
CA LEU A 191 -11.04 -7.13 -11.33
C LEU A 191 -11.18 -8.08 -12.51
N LEU A 192 -12.35 -8.15 -13.13
CA LEU A 192 -12.58 -8.99 -14.32
C LEU A 192 -11.71 -8.54 -15.50
N TYR A 193 -11.67 -7.23 -15.78
CA TYR A 193 -10.88 -6.70 -16.88
C TYR A 193 -9.37 -6.92 -16.72
N THR A 194 -8.85 -6.81 -15.48
CA THR A 194 -7.43 -7.07 -15.21
C THR A 194 -7.09 -8.56 -15.25
N SER A 195 -8.03 -9.44 -14.93
CA SER A 195 -7.85 -10.90 -15.04
C SER A 195 -7.77 -11.32 -16.51
N ASP A 196 -8.68 -10.87 -17.36
CA ASP A 196 -8.67 -11.19 -18.80
C ASP A 196 -7.40 -10.69 -19.50
N ALA A 197 -6.93 -9.48 -19.16
CA ALA A 197 -5.69 -8.92 -19.70
C ALA A 197 -4.41 -9.67 -19.24
N ALA A 198 -4.49 -10.44 -18.16
CA ALA A 198 -3.38 -11.28 -17.70
C ALA A 198 -3.35 -12.65 -18.39
N ASP A 199 -4.50 -13.17 -18.82
CA ASP A 199 -4.61 -14.47 -19.52
C ASP A 199 -4.25 -14.36 -21.01
N GLU A 200 -4.27 -13.16 -21.59
CA GLU A 200 -3.90 -12.91 -23.01
C GLU A 200 -2.40 -12.69 -23.24
N ARG A 201 -1.53 -12.85 -22.23
CA ARG A 201 -0.07 -12.73 -22.32
C ARG A 201 0.63 -14.03 -21.98
#